data_ca2ecfef58be68c125b14a6480ac6de3
#
_entry.id   ca2ecfef58be68c125b14a6480ac6de3
#
_cell.length_a   1.000
_cell.length_b   1.000
_cell.length_c   1.000
_cell.angle_alpha   90.00
_cell.angle_beta   90.00
_cell.angle_gamma   90.00
#
_symmetry.space_group_name_H-M   'P 1'
#
loop_
_entity.id
_entity.type
_entity.pdbx_description
1 polymer ?
#
loop_
_entity_poly.entity_id
_entity_poly.type
_entity_poly.pdbx_seq_one_letter_code
_entity_poly.pdbx_strand_id
1 'polypeptide(L)'
;LFFETIIKYFSVLKETQNPMKYFVFFFLISTGSNAQMMTSVYFVHNSYELNPESKQKLDSLTQLRTSLKFKIFGNCNPSGTNEYNNRLSENRANTVRNYLQNKISENIQLISIVGLGEEKQINDNSTDELRGKNRRVDIFIEKAFVSGEKISRNALPSFLSTEISQMKVKDTFALPNVNFVGGRHVWLPKGQSEIVKLLKILKENPTLEIELQGHICCDYENFDGEDLDLKTFNLSFTRANAIKEFLLKNGIESSRITAKGLGHLNPVAYPEETELDKTKNRRVELVLIKK
;
A
#
# COMPACT_ATOMS: atom_id res chain seq x y z
N LEU A 1 15.30 14.05 -32.45
CA LEU A 1 13.85 13.75 -32.31
C LEU A 1 13.30 14.09 -30.90
N PHE A 2 13.99 13.74 -29.81
CA PHE A 2 13.52 14.03 -28.44
C PHE A 2 13.63 15.52 -28.08
N PHE A 3 14.68 16.18 -28.53
CA PHE A 3 14.93 17.62 -28.28
C PHE A 3 14.01 18.52 -29.11
N GLU A 4 13.64 18.14 -30.31
CA GLU A 4 12.74 18.90 -31.17
C GLU A 4 11.28 18.87 -30.68
N THR A 5 10.87 17.76 -30.04
CA THR A 5 9.53 17.64 -29.42
C THR A 5 9.41 18.56 -28.21
N ILE A 6 10.47 18.73 -27.42
CA ILE A 6 10.49 19.64 -26.26
C ILE A 6 10.43 21.09 -26.70
N ILE A 7 11.14 21.48 -27.76
CA ILE A 7 11.11 22.86 -28.27
C ILE A 7 9.74 23.23 -28.85
N LYS A 8 9.06 22.29 -29.50
CA LYS A 8 7.71 22.48 -30.00
C LYS A 8 6.65 22.62 -28.90
N TYR A 9 6.88 21.98 -27.77
CA TYR A 9 6.02 22.09 -26.58
C TYR A 9 6.17 23.48 -25.90
N PHE A 10 7.39 24.03 -25.87
CA PHE A 10 7.65 25.36 -25.31
C PHE A 10 7.14 26.52 -26.17
N SER A 11 6.98 26.34 -27.46
CA SER A 11 6.41 27.38 -28.35
C SER A 11 4.89 27.55 -28.17
N VAL A 12 4.16 26.50 -27.78
CA VAL A 12 2.72 26.52 -27.53
C VAL A 12 2.38 27.18 -26.17
N LEU A 13 3.31 27.19 -25.21
CA LEU A 13 3.10 27.74 -23.86
C LEU A 13 3.28 29.27 -23.76
N LYS A 14 3.71 29.93 -24.83
CA LYS A 14 3.93 31.40 -24.85
C LYS A 14 2.66 32.23 -24.99
N GLU A 15 1.51 31.61 -25.30
CA GLU A 15 0.26 32.35 -25.57
C GLU A 15 -0.77 32.38 -24.42
N THR A 16 -0.46 31.82 -23.22
CA THR A 16 -1.39 31.87 -22.08
C THR A 16 -0.88 32.77 -20.97
N GLN A 17 -1.55 33.90 -20.79
CA GLN A 17 -1.22 34.98 -19.83
C GLN A 17 -1.53 34.61 -18.36
N ASN A 18 -1.06 33.47 -17.83
CA ASN A 18 -1.09 33.26 -16.36
C ASN A 18 -0.04 32.28 -15.87
N PRO A 19 1.17 32.73 -15.48
CA PRO A 19 2.29 31.84 -15.17
C PRO A 19 2.17 31.14 -13.80
N MET A 20 1.24 31.51 -12.94
CA MET A 20 1.23 31.06 -11.54
C MET A 20 0.46 29.76 -11.27
N LYS A 21 -0.38 29.29 -12.21
CA LYS A 21 -1.15 28.04 -12.05
C LYS A 21 -0.42 26.76 -12.47
N TYR A 22 0.68 26.86 -13.16
CA TYR A 22 1.38 25.69 -13.76
C TYR A 22 2.72 25.33 -13.11
N PHE A 23 3.12 26.02 -12.07
CA PHE A 23 4.45 25.79 -11.45
C PHE A 23 4.52 24.54 -10.55
N VAL A 24 3.40 23.87 -10.28
CA VAL A 24 3.35 22.66 -9.41
C VAL A 24 3.62 21.37 -10.19
N PHE A 25 3.69 21.41 -11.51
CA PHE A 25 3.71 20.18 -12.35
C PHE A 25 5.06 19.80 -12.95
N PHE A 26 6.14 20.55 -12.71
CA PHE A 26 7.38 20.36 -13.47
C PHE A 26 8.57 19.81 -12.67
N PHE A 27 8.35 19.08 -11.59
CA PHE A 27 9.46 18.52 -10.80
C PHE A 27 9.44 17.00 -10.64
N LEU A 28 9.06 16.26 -11.70
CA LEU A 28 9.12 14.80 -11.69
C LEU A 28 9.85 14.22 -12.90
N ILE A 29 11.04 14.75 -13.21
CA ILE A 29 12.06 14.02 -13.97
C ILE A 29 13.40 14.31 -13.30
N SER A 30 13.64 13.69 -12.17
CA SER A 30 15.00 13.42 -11.70
C SER A 30 15.19 11.91 -11.73
N THR A 31 16.16 11.49 -12.50
CA THR A 31 16.63 10.11 -12.65
C THR A 31 17.27 9.62 -11.35
N GLY A 32 16.42 9.31 -10.39
CA GLY A 32 16.75 8.60 -9.16
C GLY A 32 15.50 7.81 -8.78
N SER A 33 15.55 6.51 -8.91
CA SER A 33 14.42 5.60 -8.65
C SER A 33 14.03 5.56 -7.18
N ASN A 34 13.32 6.60 -6.72
CA ASN A 34 12.61 6.56 -5.47
C ASN A 34 11.26 5.90 -5.75
N ALA A 35 11.08 4.67 -5.29
CA ALA A 35 9.79 4.01 -5.35
C ALA A 35 8.77 4.85 -4.57
N GLN A 36 7.85 5.50 -5.27
CA GLN A 36 6.75 6.24 -4.68
C GLN A 36 5.57 5.29 -4.54
N MET A 37 5.14 5.06 -3.32
CA MET A 37 3.99 4.21 -3.01
C MET A 37 2.77 5.07 -2.78
N MET A 38 1.59 4.59 -3.16
CA MET A 38 0.34 5.29 -2.96
C MET A 38 -0.68 4.40 -2.26
N THR A 39 -1.39 4.95 -1.30
CA THR A 39 -2.58 4.33 -0.73
C THR A 39 -3.69 5.36 -0.64
N SER A 40 -4.94 4.91 -0.72
CA SER A 40 -6.10 5.81 -0.65
C SER A 40 -7.03 5.40 0.48
N VAL A 41 -7.63 6.39 1.14
CA VAL A 41 -8.75 6.23 2.08
C VAL A 41 -9.97 6.97 1.54
N TYR A 42 -11.16 6.41 1.77
CA TYR A 42 -12.39 6.85 1.15
C TYR A 42 -13.34 7.51 2.16
N PHE A 43 -14.16 8.44 1.65
CA PHE A 43 -15.05 9.25 2.47
C PHE A 43 -16.51 9.13 2.02
N VAL A 44 -17.40 9.21 2.99
CA VAL A 44 -18.83 9.32 2.75
C VAL A 44 -19.12 10.66 2.03
N HIS A 45 -20.25 10.71 1.33
CA HIS A 45 -20.71 11.92 0.66
C HIS A 45 -20.80 13.08 1.66
N ASN A 46 -20.32 14.23 1.24
CA ASN A 46 -20.32 15.46 2.04
C ASN A 46 -19.70 15.35 3.44
N SER A 47 -18.76 14.42 3.62
CA SER A 47 -18.06 14.20 4.89
C SER A 47 -16.55 14.23 4.71
N TYR A 48 -15.86 14.64 5.77
CA TYR A 48 -14.40 14.51 5.95
C TYR A 48 -14.05 13.66 7.18
N GLU A 49 -15.00 12.91 7.71
CA GLU A 49 -14.75 12.00 8.83
C GLU A 49 -14.20 10.66 8.36
N LEU A 50 -13.22 10.14 9.07
CA LEU A 50 -12.64 8.83 8.80
C LEU A 50 -13.55 7.73 9.35
N ASN A 51 -13.98 6.83 8.47
CA ASN A 51 -14.65 5.61 8.87
C ASN A 51 -13.68 4.58 9.49
N PRO A 52 -14.16 3.53 10.17
CA PRO A 52 -13.31 2.53 10.82
C PRO A 52 -12.32 1.85 9.88
N GLU A 53 -12.72 1.54 8.66
CA GLU A 53 -11.87 0.91 7.64
C GLU A 53 -10.71 1.83 7.24
N SER A 54 -11.00 3.11 6.98
CA SER A 54 -9.97 4.12 6.70
C SER A 54 -9.00 4.28 7.87
N LYS A 55 -9.50 4.29 9.11
CA LYS A 55 -8.63 4.35 10.31
C LYS A 55 -7.71 3.13 10.40
N GLN A 56 -8.24 1.93 10.21
CA GLN A 56 -7.44 0.70 10.23
C GLN A 56 -6.34 0.72 9.15
N LYS A 57 -6.67 1.21 7.96
CA LYS A 57 -5.71 1.37 6.87
C LYS A 57 -4.61 2.37 7.22
N LEU A 58 -4.96 3.50 7.82
CA LEU A 58 -3.99 4.50 8.29
C LEU A 58 -3.14 3.96 9.44
N ASP A 59 -3.71 3.19 10.36
CA ASP A 59 -2.96 2.56 11.46
C ASP A 59 -1.88 1.60 10.95
N SER A 60 -2.10 0.92 9.84
CA SER A 60 -1.06 0.08 9.25
C SER A 60 0.13 0.88 8.73
N LEU A 61 -0.08 2.13 8.27
CA LEU A 61 1.02 3.00 7.85
C LEU A 61 1.88 3.46 9.03
N THR A 62 1.30 3.62 10.22
CA THR A 62 2.03 4.10 11.40
C THR A 62 2.94 3.04 12.03
N GLN A 63 2.78 1.77 11.65
CA GLN A 63 3.61 0.67 12.13
C GLN A 63 4.91 0.48 11.35
N LEU A 64 5.11 1.31 10.32
CA LEU A 64 6.29 1.22 9.46
C LEU A 64 7.53 1.71 10.20
N ARG A 65 8.57 0.89 10.22
CA ARG A 65 9.83 1.15 10.96
C ARG A 65 10.91 1.84 10.12
N THR A 66 10.56 2.26 8.92
CA THR A 66 11.50 2.93 8.01
C THR A 66 11.21 4.43 7.94
N SER A 67 12.23 5.22 7.68
CA SER A 67 12.06 6.66 7.44
C SER A 67 11.22 6.88 6.19
N LEU A 68 10.09 7.56 6.33
CA LEU A 68 9.11 7.77 5.27
C LEU A 68 8.77 9.26 5.14
N LYS A 69 8.41 9.64 3.93
CA LYS A 69 7.87 10.97 3.60
C LYS A 69 6.48 10.79 3.03
N PHE A 70 5.49 11.47 3.60
CA PHE A 70 4.11 11.40 3.15
C PHE A 70 3.70 12.71 2.48
N LYS A 71 3.07 12.58 1.30
CA LYS A 71 2.33 13.65 0.63
C LYS A 71 0.85 13.25 0.61
N ILE A 72 -0.03 14.12 1.04
CA ILE A 72 -1.46 13.83 1.26
C ILE A 72 -2.28 14.72 0.33
N PHE A 73 -3.09 14.11 -0.54
CA PHE A 73 -3.92 14.81 -1.51
C PHE A 73 -5.40 14.45 -1.33
N GLY A 74 -6.21 15.43 -0.99
CA GLY A 74 -7.65 15.26 -0.88
C GLY A 74 -8.36 15.44 -2.22
N ASN A 75 -9.36 14.62 -2.49
CA ASN A 75 -10.15 14.64 -3.71
C ASN A 75 -11.65 14.59 -3.41
N CYS A 76 -12.44 15.19 -4.31
CA CYS A 76 -13.90 15.16 -4.31
C CYS A 76 -14.42 14.64 -5.64
N ASN A 77 -15.63 14.11 -5.66
CA ASN A 77 -16.44 13.98 -6.87
C ASN A 77 -17.11 15.33 -7.19
N PRO A 78 -17.55 15.58 -8.44
CA PRO A 78 -18.07 16.88 -8.87
C PRO A 78 -19.54 17.14 -8.45
N SER A 79 -19.90 16.86 -7.20
CA SER A 79 -21.26 17.05 -6.66
C SER A 79 -21.37 18.34 -5.82
N GLY A 80 -20.77 19.43 -6.25
CA GLY A 80 -20.79 20.70 -5.53
C GLY A 80 -20.18 21.80 -6.37
N THR A 81 -20.02 22.98 -5.81
CA THR A 81 -19.24 24.03 -6.47
C THR A 81 -17.76 23.74 -6.32
N ASN A 82 -16.95 24.20 -7.27
CA ASN A 82 -15.49 24.05 -7.20
C ASN A 82 -14.92 24.59 -5.88
N GLU A 83 -15.41 25.75 -5.42
CA GLU A 83 -14.96 26.34 -4.17
C GLU A 83 -15.30 25.46 -2.97
N TYR A 84 -16.50 24.89 -2.94
CA TYR A 84 -16.91 23.95 -1.90
C TYR A 84 -16.07 22.67 -1.93
N ASN A 85 -15.86 22.08 -3.12
CA ASN A 85 -15.08 20.86 -3.29
C ASN A 85 -13.59 21.09 -2.94
N ASN A 86 -13.02 22.25 -3.21
CA ASN A 86 -11.68 22.60 -2.78
C ASN A 86 -11.57 22.60 -1.24
N ARG A 87 -12.48 23.25 -0.54
CA ARG A 87 -12.50 23.24 0.95
C ARG A 87 -12.74 21.84 1.51
N LEU A 88 -13.68 21.09 0.94
CA LEU A 88 -13.99 19.74 1.40
C LEU A 88 -12.80 18.78 1.22
N SER A 89 -12.13 18.87 0.08
CA SER A 89 -10.94 18.06 -0.20
C SER A 89 -9.77 18.43 0.73
N GLU A 90 -9.59 19.69 1.04
CA GLU A 90 -8.60 20.16 2.00
C GLU A 90 -8.92 19.67 3.42
N ASN A 91 -10.19 19.73 3.85
CA ASN A 91 -10.63 19.20 5.14
C ASN A 91 -10.36 17.70 5.25
N ARG A 92 -10.62 16.93 4.19
CA ARG A 92 -10.30 15.49 4.13
C ARG A 92 -8.80 15.25 4.30
N ALA A 93 -7.98 15.97 3.53
CA ALA A 93 -6.53 15.86 3.63
C ALA A 93 -6.01 16.20 5.02
N ASN A 94 -6.54 17.28 5.63
CA ASN A 94 -6.21 17.68 6.99
C ASN A 94 -6.66 16.65 8.05
N THR A 95 -7.82 16.02 7.86
CA THR A 95 -8.28 14.94 8.76
C THR A 95 -7.32 13.74 8.75
N VAL A 96 -6.88 13.32 7.58
CA VAL A 96 -5.88 12.27 7.44
C VAL A 96 -4.55 12.68 8.07
N ARG A 97 -4.08 13.91 7.79
CA ARG A 97 -2.87 14.46 8.42
C ARG A 97 -2.94 14.40 9.94
N ASN A 98 -4.01 14.94 10.52
CA ASN A 98 -4.16 15.03 11.97
C ASN A 98 -4.21 13.61 12.60
N TYR A 99 -4.89 12.68 11.95
CA TYR A 99 -4.94 11.29 12.40
C TYR A 99 -3.55 10.64 12.41
N LEU A 100 -2.80 10.81 11.34
CA LEU A 100 -1.45 10.28 11.22
C LEU A 100 -0.49 10.96 12.20
N GLN A 101 -0.50 12.30 12.27
CA GLN A 101 0.43 13.08 13.09
C GLN A 101 0.43 12.67 14.56
N ASN A 102 -0.71 12.24 15.09
CA ASN A 102 -0.84 11.79 16.48
C ASN A 102 -0.36 10.35 16.71
N LYS A 103 0.00 9.62 15.66
CA LYS A 103 0.31 8.19 15.71
C LYS A 103 1.63 7.80 15.06
N ILE A 104 2.18 8.66 14.22
CA ILE A 104 3.45 8.37 13.52
C ILE A 104 4.63 8.53 14.47
N SER A 105 5.65 7.69 14.24
CA SER A 105 6.96 7.81 14.87
C SER A 105 7.78 8.96 14.24
N GLU A 106 8.85 9.37 14.91
CA GLU A 106 9.78 10.41 14.44
C GLU A 106 10.38 10.15 13.04
N ASN A 107 10.32 8.92 12.59
CA ASN A 107 10.83 8.51 11.27
C ASN A 107 9.93 8.91 10.10
N ILE A 108 8.70 9.39 10.35
CA ILE A 108 7.74 9.72 9.30
C ILE A 108 7.55 11.24 9.24
N GLN A 109 7.80 11.79 8.06
CA GLN A 109 7.67 13.22 7.78
C GLN A 109 6.45 13.49 6.90
N LEU A 110 5.58 14.39 7.32
CA LEU A 110 4.48 14.91 6.50
C LEU A 110 5.01 16.11 5.69
N ILE A 111 5.16 15.95 4.36
CA ILE A 111 5.81 16.95 3.52
C ILE A 111 4.81 17.90 2.86
N SER A 112 3.68 17.37 2.40
CA SER A 112 2.70 18.14 1.64
C SER A 112 1.29 17.67 1.96
N ILE A 113 0.38 18.61 2.14
CA ILE A 113 -1.05 18.39 2.35
C ILE A 113 -1.78 19.34 1.43
N VAL A 114 -2.54 18.83 0.47
CA VAL A 114 -3.21 19.63 -0.55
C VAL A 114 -4.62 19.08 -0.81
N GLY A 115 -5.61 19.98 -0.83
CA GLY A 115 -6.93 19.69 -1.39
C GLY A 115 -6.90 19.96 -2.90
N LEU A 116 -7.30 18.98 -3.70
CA LEU A 116 -7.34 19.08 -5.16
C LEU A 116 -8.76 19.26 -5.71
N GLY A 117 -9.75 19.44 -4.82
CA GLY A 117 -11.14 19.56 -5.24
C GLY A 117 -11.57 18.37 -6.08
N GLU A 118 -12.13 18.64 -7.25
CA GLU A 118 -12.59 17.66 -8.22
C GLU A 118 -11.66 17.49 -9.42
N GLU A 119 -10.46 18.06 -9.40
CA GLU A 119 -9.54 18.07 -10.56
C GLU A 119 -8.98 16.70 -10.92
N LYS A 120 -8.88 15.77 -9.97
CA LYS A 120 -8.24 14.45 -10.14
C LYS A 120 -9.23 13.30 -10.00
N GLN A 121 -10.19 13.26 -10.93
CA GLN A 121 -11.13 12.15 -11.02
C GLN A 121 -10.41 10.88 -11.51
N ILE A 122 -10.73 9.75 -10.89
CA ILE A 122 -10.28 8.42 -11.33
C ILE A 122 -11.42 7.62 -11.99
N ASN A 123 -12.64 8.13 -11.94
CA ASN A 123 -13.84 7.53 -12.53
C ASN A 123 -14.76 8.61 -13.11
N ASP A 124 -15.67 8.20 -13.98
CA ASP A 124 -16.62 9.05 -14.71
C ASP A 124 -17.81 9.57 -13.87
N ASN A 125 -17.92 9.15 -12.61
CA ASN A 125 -19.00 9.54 -11.69
C ASN A 125 -20.42 9.05 -12.07
N SER A 126 -20.55 8.11 -13.01
CA SER A 126 -21.85 7.62 -13.51
C SER A 126 -22.68 6.92 -12.43
N THR A 127 -22.05 6.27 -11.46
CA THR A 127 -22.72 5.58 -10.35
C THR A 127 -22.28 6.12 -8.99
N ASP A 128 -23.06 5.85 -7.94
CA ASP A 128 -22.68 6.22 -6.56
C ASP A 128 -21.42 5.55 -6.10
N GLU A 129 -21.17 4.31 -6.54
CA GLU A 129 -19.94 3.60 -6.25
C GLU A 129 -18.74 4.31 -6.87
N LEU A 130 -18.83 4.70 -8.15
CA LEU A 130 -17.77 5.42 -8.86
C LEU A 130 -17.53 6.81 -8.25
N ARG A 131 -18.61 7.53 -7.90
CA ARG A 131 -18.50 8.77 -7.11
C ARG A 131 -17.82 8.53 -5.78
N GLY A 132 -18.12 7.40 -5.12
CA GLY A 132 -17.47 6.98 -3.87
C GLY A 132 -15.96 6.84 -4.02
N LYS A 133 -15.48 6.28 -5.11
CA LYS A 133 -14.05 6.15 -5.43
C LYS A 133 -13.36 7.51 -5.67
N ASN A 134 -14.09 8.51 -6.14
CA ASN A 134 -13.56 9.86 -6.30
C ASN A 134 -13.52 10.65 -4.99
N ARG A 135 -14.32 10.30 -3.98
CA ARG A 135 -14.28 10.88 -2.63
C ARG A 135 -13.18 10.21 -1.80
N ARG A 136 -11.93 10.58 -2.05
CA ARG A 136 -10.78 9.93 -1.45
C ARG A 136 -9.69 10.90 -1.01
N VAL A 137 -8.80 10.41 -0.19
CA VAL A 137 -7.50 11.03 0.06
C VAL A 137 -6.42 10.05 -0.37
N ASP A 138 -5.55 10.49 -1.25
CA ASP A 138 -4.40 9.76 -1.71
C ASP A 138 -3.19 10.11 -0.83
N ILE A 139 -2.50 9.12 -0.32
CA ILE A 139 -1.30 9.26 0.49
C ILE A 139 -0.14 8.68 -0.32
N PHE A 140 0.70 9.56 -0.84
CA PHE A 140 1.93 9.17 -1.51
C PHE A 140 3.01 8.98 -0.46
N ILE A 141 3.64 7.83 -0.50
CA ILE A 141 4.63 7.40 0.46
C ILE A 141 5.96 7.29 -0.25
N GLU A 142 6.89 8.16 0.10
CA GLU A 142 8.26 8.12 -0.38
C GLU A 142 9.13 7.56 0.74
N LYS A 143 9.94 6.57 0.43
CA LYS A 143 10.97 6.14 1.37
C LYS A 143 12.05 7.21 1.42
N ALA A 144 12.34 7.68 2.62
CA ALA A 144 13.50 8.56 2.81
C ALA A 144 14.76 7.69 2.79
N PHE A 145 15.25 7.35 1.59
CA PHE A 145 16.53 6.68 1.47
C PHE A 145 17.65 7.68 1.65
N VAL A 146 18.62 7.32 2.47
CA VAL A 146 19.94 7.94 2.39
C VAL A 146 20.59 7.42 1.11
N SER A 147 21.03 8.32 0.26
CA SER A 147 21.70 7.97 -1.01
C SER A 147 22.80 6.92 -0.76
N GLY A 148 22.66 5.75 -1.39
CA GLY A 148 23.65 4.65 -1.28
C GLY A 148 23.27 3.52 -0.29
N GLU A 149 22.15 3.60 0.41
CA GLU A 149 21.74 2.52 1.32
C GLU A 149 21.22 1.30 0.52
N LYS A 150 21.95 0.19 0.64
CA LYS A 150 21.46 -1.14 0.19
C LYS A 150 20.78 -1.82 1.36
N ILE A 151 19.51 -2.17 1.18
CA ILE A 151 18.80 -3.02 2.15
C ILE A 151 19.02 -4.48 1.74
N SER A 152 19.73 -5.20 2.57
CA SER A 152 19.73 -6.67 2.55
C SER A 152 19.44 -7.10 3.98
N ARG A 153 18.19 -7.47 4.23
CA ARG A 153 17.80 -7.98 5.54
C ARG A 153 18.11 -9.45 5.63
N ASN A 154 18.54 -9.87 6.80
CA ASN A 154 18.64 -11.29 7.10
C ASN A 154 17.27 -11.95 6.88
N ALA A 155 17.28 -13.17 6.35
CA ALA A 155 16.06 -13.93 6.19
C ALA A 155 15.34 -14.07 7.55
N LEU A 156 14.04 -13.80 7.55
CA LEU A 156 13.22 -14.06 8.73
C LEU A 156 13.23 -15.56 9.06
N PRO A 157 13.13 -15.93 10.35
CA PRO A 157 12.96 -17.33 10.73
C PRO A 157 11.70 -17.89 10.08
N SER A 158 11.76 -19.14 9.65
CA SER A 158 10.59 -19.82 9.07
C SER A 158 9.61 -20.17 10.18
N PHE A 159 8.34 -19.78 10.03
CA PHE A 159 7.27 -20.21 10.93
C PHE A 159 7.13 -21.73 11.00
N LEU A 160 7.36 -22.41 9.90
CA LEU A 160 7.14 -23.85 9.77
C LEU A 160 8.25 -24.70 10.43
N SER A 161 9.39 -24.11 10.75
CA SER A 161 10.53 -24.79 11.37
C SER A 161 10.89 -24.25 12.76
N THR A 162 10.17 -23.25 13.25
CA THR A 162 10.40 -22.67 14.58
C THR A 162 9.44 -23.31 15.58
N GLU A 163 10.00 -23.81 16.69
CA GLU A 163 9.19 -24.35 17.78
C GLU A 163 8.28 -23.27 18.39
N ILE A 164 6.99 -23.56 18.53
CA ILE A 164 6.00 -22.60 19.04
C ILE A 164 6.38 -22.10 20.43
N SER A 165 7.00 -22.96 21.25
CA SER A 165 7.50 -22.60 22.58
C SER A 165 8.48 -21.42 22.55
N GLN A 166 9.26 -21.28 21.50
CA GLN A 166 10.28 -20.26 21.32
C GLN A 166 9.75 -18.97 20.70
N MET A 167 8.57 -19.01 20.07
CA MET A 167 7.95 -17.84 19.46
C MET A 167 7.41 -16.88 20.50
N LYS A 168 7.50 -15.58 20.25
CA LYS A 168 6.91 -14.51 21.06
C LYS A 168 5.80 -13.81 20.28
N VAL A 169 4.80 -13.32 21.00
CA VAL A 169 3.76 -12.46 20.43
C VAL A 169 4.41 -11.24 19.77
N LYS A 170 3.96 -10.88 18.57
CA LYS A 170 4.51 -9.87 17.65
C LYS A 170 5.78 -10.29 16.90
N ASP A 171 6.31 -11.48 17.11
CA ASP A 171 7.36 -11.97 16.23
C ASP A 171 6.82 -12.14 14.81
N THR A 172 7.68 -11.82 13.85
CA THR A 172 7.38 -11.97 12.41
C THR A 172 8.20 -13.11 11.84
N PHE A 173 7.55 -13.94 11.06
CA PHE A 173 8.13 -15.13 10.46
C PHE A 173 7.93 -15.13 8.94
N ALA A 174 8.87 -15.71 8.20
CA ALA A 174 8.67 -16.02 6.80
C ALA A 174 7.72 -17.23 6.63
N LEU A 175 6.91 -17.19 5.58
CA LEU A 175 6.23 -18.36 5.05
C LEU A 175 6.99 -18.78 3.77
N PRO A 176 7.97 -19.67 3.90
CA PRO A 176 8.91 -19.97 2.81
C PRO A 176 8.21 -20.66 1.63
N ASN A 177 8.76 -20.48 0.43
CA ASN A 177 8.29 -21.11 -0.81
C ASN A 177 6.86 -20.79 -1.25
N VAL A 178 6.14 -19.93 -0.54
CA VAL A 178 4.81 -19.47 -0.95
C VAL A 178 4.96 -18.29 -1.89
N ASN A 179 5.07 -18.62 -3.18
CA ASN A 179 5.14 -17.65 -4.27
C ASN A 179 3.86 -17.70 -5.08
N PHE A 180 3.58 -16.59 -5.78
CA PHE A 180 2.34 -16.38 -6.53
C PHE A 180 2.60 -16.21 -8.03
N VAL A 181 1.60 -16.52 -8.82
CA VAL A 181 1.59 -16.17 -10.24
C VAL A 181 1.68 -14.66 -10.39
N GLY A 182 2.42 -14.17 -11.39
CA GLY A 182 2.58 -12.74 -11.63
C GLY A 182 1.23 -12.02 -11.78
N GLY A 183 1.03 -10.93 -11.03
CA GLY A 183 -0.21 -10.16 -11.04
C GLY A 183 -1.45 -10.89 -10.50
N ARG A 184 -1.32 -12.03 -9.83
CA ARG A 184 -2.46 -12.82 -9.34
C ARG A 184 -2.29 -13.23 -7.88
N HIS A 185 -3.40 -13.56 -7.22
CA HIS A 185 -3.43 -14.10 -5.87
C HIS A 185 -3.35 -15.63 -5.81
N VAL A 186 -3.15 -16.28 -6.95
CA VAL A 186 -3.00 -17.74 -7.07
C VAL A 186 -1.56 -18.12 -6.77
N TRP A 187 -1.33 -18.92 -5.73
CA TRP A 187 0.02 -19.37 -5.39
C TRP A 187 0.50 -20.49 -6.32
N LEU A 188 1.82 -20.61 -6.44
CA LEU A 188 2.46 -21.64 -7.25
C LEU A 188 2.39 -23.02 -6.53
N PRO A 189 2.43 -24.12 -7.28
CA PRO A 189 2.31 -25.48 -6.70
C PRO A 189 3.29 -25.79 -5.56
N LYS A 190 4.51 -25.23 -5.60
CA LYS A 190 5.51 -25.38 -4.52
C LYS A 190 5.05 -24.83 -3.17
N GLY A 191 4.18 -23.81 -3.16
CA GLY A 191 3.64 -23.23 -1.93
C GLY A 191 2.56 -24.08 -1.27
N GLN A 192 1.91 -24.96 -2.02
CA GLN A 192 0.78 -25.76 -1.50
C GLN A 192 1.17 -26.60 -0.28
N SER A 193 2.34 -27.27 -0.33
CA SER A 193 2.82 -28.10 0.79
C SER A 193 3.08 -27.26 2.05
N GLU A 194 3.56 -26.05 1.88
CA GLU A 194 3.86 -25.15 3.01
C GLU A 194 2.58 -24.62 3.66
N ILE A 195 1.57 -24.30 2.84
CA ILE A 195 0.24 -23.86 3.34
C ILE A 195 -0.47 -25.02 4.07
N VAL A 196 -0.31 -26.25 3.59
CA VAL A 196 -0.85 -27.45 4.28
C VAL A 196 -0.13 -27.70 5.62
N LYS A 197 1.18 -27.46 5.71
CA LYS A 197 1.91 -27.53 6.99
C LYS A 197 1.42 -26.47 7.95
N LEU A 198 1.21 -25.22 7.48
CA LEU A 198 0.63 -24.16 8.28
C LEU A 198 -0.75 -24.53 8.82
N LEU A 199 -1.62 -25.10 7.97
CA LEU A 199 -2.93 -25.58 8.38
C LEU A 199 -2.81 -26.64 9.50
N LYS A 200 -1.88 -27.58 9.38
CA LYS A 200 -1.64 -28.61 10.41
C LYS A 200 -1.23 -27.98 11.74
N ILE A 201 -0.26 -27.06 11.71
CA ILE A 201 0.20 -26.35 12.92
C ILE A 201 -0.97 -25.61 13.60
N LEU A 202 -1.81 -24.92 12.83
CA LEU A 202 -2.95 -24.19 13.40
C LEU A 202 -4.02 -25.12 13.96
N LYS A 203 -4.20 -26.31 13.42
CA LYS A 203 -5.13 -27.33 13.95
C LYS A 203 -4.60 -27.95 15.25
N GLU A 204 -3.29 -28.22 15.32
CA GLU A 204 -2.64 -28.75 16.51
C GLU A 204 -2.53 -27.74 17.65
N ASN A 205 -2.68 -26.44 17.35
CA ASN A 205 -2.57 -25.34 18.32
C ASN A 205 -3.79 -24.43 18.25
N PRO A 206 -4.92 -24.81 18.86
CA PRO A 206 -6.20 -24.13 18.70
C PRO A 206 -6.24 -22.70 19.27
N THR A 207 -5.33 -22.34 20.17
CA THR A 207 -5.23 -20.98 20.75
C THR A 207 -4.42 -20.01 19.89
N LEU A 208 -3.67 -20.52 18.90
CA LEU A 208 -2.78 -19.73 18.09
C LEU A 208 -3.55 -18.77 17.18
N GLU A 209 -3.28 -17.48 17.26
CA GLU A 209 -3.82 -16.45 16.38
C GLU A 209 -2.69 -15.79 15.59
N ILE A 210 -2.91 -15.59 14.28
CA ILE A 210 -1.92 -15.09 13.35
C ILE A 210 -2.46 -13.98 12.46
N GLU A 211 -1.55 -13.10 12.01
CA GLU A 211 -1.80 -12.16 10.93
C GLU A 211 -0.92 -12.52 9.73
N LEU A 212 -1.53 -12.69 8.56
CA LEU A 212 -0.83 -12.89 7.29
C LEU A 212 -0.59 -11.53 6.63
N GLN A 213 0.66 -11.20 6.35
CA GLN A 213 1.08 -9.96 5.73
C GLN A 213 1.61 -10.21 4.33
N GLY A 214 0.88 -9.75 3.31
CA GLY A 214 1.31 -9.89 1.92
C GLY A 214 2.20 -8.73 1.48
N HIS A 215 3.19 -9.04 0.66
CA HIS A 215 4.11 -8.09 0.04
C HIS A 215 4.20 -8.32 -1.46
N ILE A 216 4.47 -7.25 -2.19
CA ILE A 216 4.74 -7.29 -3.64
C ILE A 216 6.12 -6.72 -3.95
N CYS A 217 6.58 -6.93 -5.19
CA CYS A 217 7.72 -6.26 -5.77
C CYS A 217 7.28 -5.35 -6.92
N CYS A 218 8.21 -4.57 -7.43
CA CYS A 218 8.27 -4.11 -8.84
C CYS A 218 7.21 -3.12 -9.30
N ASP A 219 6.20 -2.82 -8.55
CA ASP A 219 5.21 -1.82 -8.91
C ASP A 219 5.58 -0.47 -8.28
N TYR A 220 5.96 0.49 -9.13
CA TYR A 220 6.48 1.79 -8.70
C TYR A 220 5.42 2.90 -8.71
N GLU A 221 4.26 2.64 -9.32
CA GLU A 221 3.21 3.64 -9.48
C GLU A 221 2.11 3.49 -8.44
N ASN A 222 1.85 2.27 -7.97
CA ASN A 222 0.79 1.98 -7.01
C ASN A 222 1.35 1.32 -5.75
N PHE A 223 0.77 1.67 -4.61
CA PHE A 223 1.13 1.08 -3.32
C PHE A 223 0.94 -0.43 -3.28
N ASP A 224 -0.07 -0.93 -3.97
CA ASP A 224 -0.41 -2.35 -4.01
C ASP A 224 -0.86 -2.69 -5.43
N GLY A 225 -0.13 -3.51 -6.13
CA GLY A 225 -0.35 -3.85 -7.53
C GLY A 225 -1.77 -4.33 -7.85
N GLU A 226 -2.13 -4.33 -9.13
CA GLU A 226 -3.41 -4.87 -9.60
C GLU A 226 -3.46 -6.38 -9.45
N ASP A 227 -4.54 -6.89 -8.86
CA ASP A 227 -4.92 -8.29 -8.95
C ASP A 227 -5.70 -8.50 -10.26
N LEU A 228 -5.08 -9.19 -11.22
CA LEU A 228 -5.64 -9.39 -12.54
C LEU A 228 -6.90 -10.26 -12.57
N ASP A 229 -7.12 -11.09 -11.55
CA ASP A 229 -8.31 -11.93 -11.46
C ASP A 229 -9.49 -11.14 -10.88
N LEU A 230 -9.26 -10.33 -9.86
CA LEU A 230 -10.29 -9.56 -9.15
C LEU A 230 -10.46 -8.15 -9.69
N LYS A 231 -9.54 -7.66 -10.53
CA LYS A 231 -9.53 -6.28 -11.03
C LYS A 231 -9.51 -5.23 -9.92
N THR A 232 -8.75 -5.50 -8.87
CA THR A 232 -8.61 -4.63 -7.70
C THR A 232 -7.15 -4.28 -7.45
N PHE A 233 -6.88 -3.06 -6.96
CA PHE A 233 -5.52 -2.59 -6.70
C PHE A 233 -5.11 -2.84 -5.24
N ASN A 234 -5.05 -4.12 -4.86
CA ASN A 234 -4.70 -4.58 -3.51
C ASN A 234 -4.08 -5.99 -3.55
N LEU A 235 -3.20 -6.23 -4.53
CA LEU A 235 -2.62 -7.54 -4.82
C LEU A 235 -1.92 -8.17 -3.61
N SER A 236 -1.24 -7.38 -2.78
CA SER A 236 -0.59 -7.91 -1.58
C SER A 236 -1.62 -8.42 -0.58
N PHE A 237 -2.72 -7.69 -0.40
CA PHE A 237 -3.83 -8.13 0.45
C PHE A 237 -4.50 -9.39 -0.10
N THR A 238 -4.83 -9.42 -1.40
CA THR A 238 -5.52 -10.57 -2.00
C THR A 238 -4.70 -11.85 -1.92
N ARG A 239 -3.36 -11.77 -1.99
CA ARG A 239 -2.44 -12.88 -1.75
C ARG A 239 -2.48 -13.40 -0.32
N ALA A 240 -2.40 -12.52 0.67
CA ALA A 240 -2.54 -12.91 2.07
C ALA A 240 -3.93 -13.48 2.36
N ASN A 241 -4.97 -12.84 1.81
CA ASN A 241 -6.36 -13.28 1.96
C ASN A 241 -6.64 -14.63 1.29
N ALA A 242 -6.01 -14.94 0.15
CA ALA A 242 -6.16 -16.25 -0.48
C ALA A 242 -5.69 -17.38 0.45
N ILE A 243 -4.57 -17.20 1.15
CA ILE A 243 -4.11 -18.16 2.16
C ILE A 243 -5.10 -18.25 3.32
N LYS A 244 -5.56 -17.11 3.83
CA LYS A 244 -6.59 -17.05 4.88
C LYS A 244 -7.83 -17.85 4.48
N GLU A 245 -8.38 -17.58 3.30
CA GLU A 245 -9.58 -18.27 2.79
C GLU A 245 -9.38 -19.79 2.68
N PHE A 246 -8.20 -20.24 2.26
CA PHE A 246 -7.87 -21.65 2.25
C PHE A 246 -7.90 -22.23 3.67
N LEU A 247 -7.34 -21.56 4.65
CA LEU A 247 -7.31 -22.01 6.05
C LEU A 247 -8.73 -22.05 6.66
N LEU A 248 -9.57 -21.04 6.38
CA LEU A 248 -10.97 -21.00 6.82
C LEU A 248 -11.78 -22.16 6.23
N LYS A 249 -11.66 -22.40 4.91
CA LYS A 249 -12.32 -23.52 4.22
C LYS A 249 -11.91 -24.89 4.77
N ASN A 250 -10.74 -24.97 5.40
CA ASN A 250 -10.23 -26.19 6.02
C ASN A 250 -10.45 -26.25 7.55
N GLY A 251 -11.35 -25.39 8.08
CA GLY A 251 -11.85 -25.49 9.45
C GLY A 251 -11.08 -24.70 10.50
N ILE A 252 -10.26 -23.71 10.09
CA ILE A 252 -9.72 -22.75 11.06
C ILE A 252 -10.72 -21.62 11.25
N GLU A 253 -10.96 -21.21 12.49
CA GLU A 253 -11.91 -20.15 12.84
C GLU A 253 -11.44 -18.77 12.34
N SER A 254 -12.37 -17.96 11.84
CA SER A 254 -12.07 -16.66 11.25
C SER A 254 -11.50 -15.65 12.25
N SER A 255 -11.83 -15.76 13.53
CA SER A 255 -11.29 -14.96 14.62
C SER A 255 -9.77 -15.13 14.82
N ARG A 256 -9.23 -16.27 14.39
CA ARG A 256 -7.82 -16.65 14.59
C ARG A 256 -6.88 -16.16 13.50
N ILE A 257 -7.41 -15.69 12.36
CA ILE A 257 -6.59 -15.32 11.20
C ILE A 257 -7.03 -13.96 10.66
N THR A 258 -6.10 -13.03 10.62
CA THR A 258 -6.25 -11.77 9.89
C THR A 258 -5.34 -11.73 8.67
N ALA A 259 -5.70 -10.94 7.67
CA ALA A 259 -4.89 -10.71 6.48
C ALA A 259 -4.68 -9.21 6.27
N LYS A 260 -3.47 -8.83 5.89
CA LYS A 260 -3.07 -7.46 5.55
C LYS A 260 -2.29 -7.42 4.25
N GLY A 261 -2.50 -6.38 3.45
CA GLY A 261 -1.62 -6.01 2.36
C GLY A 261 -0.65 -4.93 2.83
N LEU A 262 0.63 -5.14 2.60
CA LEU A 262 1.69 -4.17 2.89
C LEU A 262 2.36 -3.64 1.62
N GLY A 263 1.91 -4.10 0.43
CA GLY A 263 2.47 -3.64 -0.84
C GLY A 263 4.00 -3.74 -0.87
N HIS A 264 4.66 -2.65 -1.25
CA HIS A 264 6.14 -2.54 -1.26
C HIS A 264 6.73 -2.19 0.11
N LEU A 265 5.93 -2.04 1.14
CA LEU A 265 6.43 -1.69 2.46
C LEU A 265 7.30 -2.80 3.02
N ASN A 266 8.38 -2.42 3.72
CA ASN A 266 9.33 -3.34 4.35
C ASN A 266 10.01 -4.32 3.37
N PRO A 267 10.63 -3.87 2.27
CA PRO A 267 11.37 -4.76 1.38
C PRO A 267 12.49 -5.49 2.15
N VAL A 268 12.76 -6.74 1.77
CA VAL A 268 13.92 -7.49 2.28
C VAL A 268 15.15 -7.31 1.39
N ALA A 269 14.94 -6.88 0.15
CA ALA A 269 15.99 -6.48 -0.77
C ALA A 269 15.64 -5.16 -1.44
N TYR A 270 16.59 -4.21 -1.44
CA TYR A 270 16.45 -2.94 -2.15
C TYR A 270 17.85 -2.37 -2.48
N PRO A 271 18.05 -1.80 -3.67
CA PRO A 271 17.14 -1.85 -4.82
C PRO A 271 16.92 -3.27 -5.32
N GLU A 272 15.80 -3.51 -6.04
CA GLU A 272 15.46 -4.79 -6.65
C GLU A 272 16.19 -4.96 -7.99
N GLU A 273 17.49 -5.19 -7.94
CA GLU A 273 18.34 -5.27 -9.13
C GLU A 273 18.18 -6.60 -9.89
N THR A 274 17.82 -7.66 -9.16
CA THR A 274 17.73 -9.02 -9.71
C THR A 274 16.35 -9.63 -9.54
N GLU A 275 16.01 -10.65 -10.35
CA GLU A 275 14.79 -11.43 -10.14
C GLU A 275 14.77 -12.13 -8.76
N LEU A 276 15.94 -12.43 -8.21
CA LEU A 276 16.03 -12.97 -6.86
C LEU A 276 15.57 -11.95 -5.82
N ASP A 277 15.95 -10.68 -5.96
CA ASP A 277 15.53 -9.61 -5.04
C ASP A 277 14.01 -9.38 -5.12
N LYS A 278 13.47 -9.34 -6.35
CA LYS A 278 12.04 -9.27 -6.58
C LYS A 278 11.30 -10.46 -5.98
N THR A 279 11.84 -11.66 -6.12
CA THR A 279 11.26 -12.87 -5.54
C THR A 279 11.25 -12.84 -4.02
N LYS A 280 12.31 -12.33 -3.39
CA LYS A 280 12.37 -12.14 -1.94
C LYS A 280 11.29 -11.17 -1.45
N ASN A 281 11.01 -10.12 -2.24
CA ASN A 281 10.00 -9.14 -1.88
C ASN A 281 8.56 -9.62 -2.17
N ARG A 282 8.34 -10.49 -3.16
CA ARG A 282 7.04 -11.15 -3.42
C ARG A 282 6.79 -12.29 -2.43
N ARG A 283 6.40 -11.97 -1.23
CA ARG A 283 6.28 -12.93 -0.13
C ARG A 283 5.03 -12.71 0.72
N VAL A 284 4.70 -13.69 1.53
CA VAL A 284 3.78 -13.54 2.65
C VAL A 284 4.55 -13.81 3.94
N GLU A 285 4.44 -12.90 4.87
CA GLU A 285 4.95 -13.02 6.23
C GLU A 285 3.81 -13.37 7.18
N LEU A 286 4.15 -13.92 8.33
CA LEU A 286 3.22 -14.28 9.38
C LEU A 286 3.63 -13.60 10.68
N VAL A 287 2.72 -12.87 11.29
CA VAL A 287 2.91 -12.27 12.61
C VAL A 287 2.12 -13.07 13.64
N LEU A 288 2.77 -13.46 14.73
CA LEU A 288 2.12 -14.13 15.84
C LEU A 288 1.34 -13.11 16.68
N ILE A 289 0.02 -13.23 16.73
CA ILE A 289 -0.87 -12.32 17.46
C ILE A 289 -1.13 -12.84 18.87
N LYS A 290 -1.35 -14.15 18.99
CA LYS A 290 -1.60 -14.82 20.27
C LYS A 290 -1.10 -16.26 20.21
N LYS A 291 -0.72 -16.77 21.38
CA LYS A 291 -0.20 -18.12 21.57
C LYS A 291 -1.10 -18.96 22.47
#